data_980a581dc7620baf4cfe95837b58c97d
#
_entry.id   980a581dc7620baf4cfe95837b58c97d
#
_cell.length_a   1.000
_cell.length_b   1.000
_cell.length_c   1.000
_cell.angle_alpha   90.00
_cell.angle_beta   90.00
_cell.angle_gamma   90.00
#
_symmetry.space_group_name_H-M   'P 1'
#
loop_
_entity.id
_entity.type
_entity.pdbx_description
1 polymer ?
#
loop_
_entity_poly.entity_id
_entity_poly.type
_entity_poly.pdbx_seq_one_letter_code
_entity_poly.pdbx_strand_id
1 'polypeptide(L)'
;MMTNWKNGERTRVMIVEQDQEFGLKLADWLATHGYHPAFISTANAAIDGLAGFRPQAVFVGLGCSTRAARVDMVEILLLIQTICPSVPVIMMADHTSEDLTQVVFRQGVRHVLVKPVEFSHIGEVLQSELSAAVA
;
A
#
# COMPACT_ATOMS: atom_id res chain seq x y z
N MET A 1 9.48 19.65 3.97
CA MET A 1 8.73 19.22 4.29
C MET A 1 7.57 19.57 4.29
N MET A 2 7.06 20.12 3.64
CA MET A 2 5.96 20.50 3.76
C MET A 2 4.95 19.70 3.28
N THR A 3 4.21 19.17 3.95
CA THR A 3 2.98 18.63 3.53
C THR A 3 2.08 19.70 3.08
N ASN A 4 0.94 19.35 2.65
CA ASN A 4 0.00 20.27 2.10
C ASN A 4 -0.73 21.03 3.19
N TRP A 5 -0.04 21.97 3.79
CA TRP A 5 -0.56 22.64 4.93
C TRP A 5 -1.68 23.59 4.66
N LYS A 6 -1.79 24.11 3.45
CA LYS A 6 -2.77 25.14 3.16
C LYS A 6 -4.18 24.73 3.51
N ASN A 7 -4.52 23.48 3.30
CA ASN A 7 -5.85 22.97 3.55
C ASN A 7 -5.88 22.02 4.71
N GLY A 8 -4.78 21.90 5.46
CA GLY A 8 -4.67 20.92 6.50
C GLY A 8 -4.62 19.51 5.96
N GLU A 9 -4.42 19.35 4.67
CA GLU A 9 -4.39 18.05 4.06
C GLU A 9 -3.02 17.41 4.17
N ARG A 10 -3.02 16.11 4.43
CA ARG A 10 -1.82 15.30 4.44
C ARG A 10 -1.91 14.29 3.30
N THR A 11 -0.78 13.76 2.87
CA THR A 11 -0.76 12.74 1.85
C THR A 11 -1.51 11.50 2.34
N ARG A 12 -2.48 11.08 1.58
CA ARG A 12 -3.36 9.97 1.94
C ARG A 12 -2.71 8.65 1.52
N VAL A 13 -2.56 7.75 2.47
CA VAL A 13 -1.93 6.45 2.26
C VAL A 13 -2.89 5.37 2.72
N MET A 14 -3.25 4.47 1.82
CA MET A 14 -4.11 3.35 2.17
C MET A 14 -3.25 2.13 2.49
N ILE A 15 -3.63 1.42 3.54
CA ILE A 15 -2.97 0.19 3.95
C ILE A 15 -3.99 -0.93 3.88
N VAL A 16 -3.82 -1.87 2.96
CA VAL A 16 -4.66 -3.06 2.85
C VAL A 16 -3.82 -4.22 3.38
N GLU A 17 -4.03 -4.58 4.63
CA GLU A 17 -3.17 -5.52 5.35
C GLU A 17 -4.01 -6.49 6.17
N GLN A 18 -3.79 -7.79 5.99
CA GLN A 18 -4.55 -8.78 6.76
C GLN A 18 -4.03 -8.97 8.18
N ASP A 19 -2.76 -8.66 8.44
CA ASP A 19 -2.21 -8.68 9.80
C ASP A 19 -2.57 -7.37 10.48
N GLN A 20 -3.57 -7.44 11.36
CA GLN A 20 -4.09 -6.23 11.99
C GLN A 20 -3.08 -5.54 12.88
N GLU A 21 -2.26 -6.29 13.59
CA GLU A 21 -1.24 -5.69 14.44
C GLU A 21 -0.24 -4.89 13.62
N PHE A 22 0.27 -5.48 12.56
CA PHE A 22 1.21 -4.80 11.69
C PHE A 22 0.56 -3.58 11.02
N GLY A 23 -0.65 -3.76 10.52
CA GLY A 23 -1.37 -2.67 9.84
C GLY A 23 -1.64 -1.47 10.75
N LEU A 24 -2.05 -1.72 11.97
CA LEU A 24 -2.31 -0.65 12.93
C LEU A 24 -1.03 0.06 13.35
N LYS A 25 0.05 -0.68 13.56
CA LYS A 25 1.34 -0.09 13.89
C LYS A 25 1.89 0.76 12.75
N LEU A 26 1.75 0.29 11.53
CA LEU A 26 2.19 1.05 10.37
C LEU A 26 1.35 2.32 10.21
N ALA A 27 0.03 2.21 10.39
CA ALA A 27 -0.85 3.38 10.31
C ALA A 27 -0.45 4.43 11.35
N ASP A 28 -0.18 4.00 12.58
CA ASP A 28 0.24 4.90 13.65
C ASP A 28 1.57 5.58 13.29
N TRP A 29 2.53 4.81 12.82
CA TRP A 29 3.82 5.36 12.42
C TRP A 29 3.66 6.40 11.32
N LEU A 30 2.84 6.10 10.30
CA LEU A 30 2.59 7.02 9.20
C LEU A 30 1.91 8.31 9.68
N ALA A 31 0.93 8.18 10.58
CA ALA A 31 0.24 9.35 11.13
C ALA A 31 1.20 10.26 11.87
N THR A 32 2.15 9.68 12.62
CA THR A 32 3.11 10.48 13.36
C THR A 32 4.19 11.08 12.48
N HIS A 33 4.29 10.64 11.22
CA HIS A 33 5.27 11.14 10.27
C HIS A 33 4.67 12.00 9.16
N GLY A 34 3.48 12.52 9.39
CA GLY A 34 2.90 13.53 8.52
C GLY A 34 1.97 13.00 7.43
N TYR A 35 1.63 11.73 7.45
CA TYR A 35 0.71 11.14 6.49
C TYR A 35 -0.68 10.98 7.08
N HIS A 36 -1.64 10.78 6.21
CA HIS A 36 -3.02 10.49 6.61
C HIS A 36 -3.33 9.05 6.18
N PRO A 37 -3.20 8.09 7.11
CA PRO A 37 -3.40 6.68 6.75
C PRO A 37 -4.86 6.25 6.88
N ALA A 38 -5.24 5.28 6.06
CA ALA A 38 -6.48 4.54 6.22
C ALA A 38 -6.13 3.06 6.20
N PHE A 39 -6.44 2.36 7.29
CA PHE A 39 -6.14 0.95 7.41
C PHE A 39 -7.38 0.11 7.13
N ILE A 40 -7.23 -0.87 6.26
CA ILE A 40 -8.30 -1.77 5.85
C ILE A 40 -7.76 -3.19 5.94
N SER A 41 -8.49 -4.07 6.64
CA SER A 41 -8.02 -5.43 6.89
C SER A 41 -8.54 -6.45 5.90
N THR A 42 -9.44 -6.08 4.99
CA THR A 42 -9.99 -7.01 4.01
C THR A 42 -9.98 -6.41 2.62
N ALA A 43 -9.88 -7.26 1.61
CA ALA A 43 -9.91 -6.82 0.23
C ALA A 43 -11.27 -6.21 -0.15
N ASN A 44 -12.36 -6.75 0.39
CA ASN A 44 -13.70 -6.25 0.09
C ASN A 44 -13.90 -4.81 0.52
N ALA A 45 -13.42 -4.47 1.72
CA ALA A 45 -13.53 -3.10 2.22
C ALA A 45 -12.65 -2.13 1.43
N ALA A 46 -11.60 -2.62 0.78
CA ALA A 46 -10.71 -1.77 0.00
C ALA A 46 -11.41 -1.17 -1.22
N ILE A 47 -12.39 -1.85 -1.78
CA ILE A 47 -13.10 -1.38 -2.96
C ILE A 47 -13.76 -0.02 -2.67
N ASP A 48 -14.53 0.05 -1.58
CA ASP A 48 -15.18 1.29 -1.18
C ASP A 48 -14.15 2.34 -0.78
N GLY A 49 -13.09 1.92 -0.10
CA GLY A 49 -12.04 2.82 0.35
C GLY A 49 -11.30 3.48 -0.81
N LEU A 50 -11.02 2.76 -1.88
CA LEU A 50 -10.33 3.32 -3.04
C LEU A 50 -11.09 4.49 -3.63
N ALA A 51 -12.39 4.33 -3.80
CA ALA A 51 -13.22 5.37 -4.41
C ALA A 51 -13.42 6.56 -3.46
N GLY A 52 -13.66 6.29 -2.18
CA GLY A 52 -13.96 7.34 -1.21
C GLY A 52 -12.76 8.04 -0.65
N PHE A 53 -11.74 7.29 -0.29
CA PHE A 53 -10.54 7.84 0.34
C PHE A 53 -9.60 8.50 -0.67
N ARG A 54 -9.56 7.96 -1.89
CA ARG A 54 -8.71 8.48 -2.97
C ARG A 54 -7.24 8.54 -2.55
N PRO A 55 -6.62 7.38 -2.27
CA PRO A 55 -5.25 7.37 -1.77
C PRO A 55 -4.25 7.86 -2.80
N GLN A 56 -3.14 8.39 -2.32
CA GLN A 56 -2.01 8.80 -3.14
C GLN A 56 -0.90 7.76 -3.16
N ALA A 57 -0.98 6.77 -2.29
CA ALA A 57 -0.14 5.58 -2.28
C ALA A 57 -0.91 4.46 -1.59
N VAL A 58 -0.62 3.21 -1.97
CA VAL A 58 -1.29 2.05 -1.37
C VAL A 58 -0.25 1.01 -0.98
N PHE A 59 -0.32 0.56 0.26
CA PHE A 59 0.41 -0.61 0.72
C PHE A 59 -0.51 -1.81 0.72
N VAL A 60 -0.05 -2.93 0.18
CA VAL A 60 -0.84 -4.16 0.13
C VAL A 60 -0.07 -5.27 0.82
N GLY A 61 -0.62 -5.79 1.91
CA GLY A 61 -0.03 -6.87 2.70
C GLY A 61 -0.97 -8.05 2.85
N LEU A 62 -1.48 -8.57 1.74
CA LEU A 62 -2.37 -9.72 1.75
C LEU A 62 -1.55 -10.99 1.65
N GLY A 63 -2.06 -12.08 2.25
CA GLY A 63 -1.38 -13.35 2.21
C GLY A 63 -1.30 -13.92 0.81
N CYS A 64 -0.24 -14.68 0.56
CA CYS A 64 0.00 -15.30 -0.74
C CYS A 64 0.28 -16.79 -0.61
N SER A 65 0.08 -17.37 0.57
CA SER A 65 0.46 -18.76 0.83
C SER A 65 -0.52 -19.77 0.25
N THR A 66 -1.73 -19.34 -0.09
CA THR A 66 -2.72 -20.22 -0.70
C THR A 66 -3.12 -19.69 -2.06
N ARG A 67 -3.71 -20.56 -2.87
CA ARG A 67 -4.19 -20.14 -4.19
C ARG A 67 -5.30 -19.11 -4.08
N ALA A 68 -6.22 -19.29 -3.12
CA ALA A 68 -7.30 -18.36 -2.91
C ALA A 68 -6.78 -16.98 -2.51
N ALA A 69 -5.79 -16.95 -1.62
CA ALA A 69 -5.18 -15.69 -1.19
C ALA A 69 -4.49 -14.97 -2.35
N ARG A 70 -3.85 -15.72 -3.26
CA ARG A 70 -3.22 -15.12 -4.44
C ARG A 70 -4.24 -14.52 -5.39
N VAL A 71 -5.38 -15.20 -5.55
CA VAL A 71 -6.46 -14.68 -6.40
C VAL A 71 -6.98 -13.37 -5.82
N ASP A 72 -7.23 -13.32 -4.51
CA ASP A 72 -7.70 -12.11 -3.85
C ASP A 72 -6.70 -10.97 -4.00
N MET A 73 -5.41 -11.26 -3.86
CA MET A 73 -4.37 -10.28 -4.01
C MET A 73 -4.34 -9.70 -5.44
N VAL A 74 -4.39 -10.57 -6.44
CA VAL A 74 -4.39 -10.13 -7.83
C VAL A 74 -5.63 -9.28 -8.14
N GLU A 75 -6.78 -9.67 -7.62
CA GLU A 75 -8.00 -8.90 -7.81
C GLU A 75 -7.89 -7.50 -7.23
N ILE A 76 -7.35 -7.36 -6.02
CA ILE A 76 -7.20 -6.04 -5.42
C ILE A 76 -6.20 -5.19 -6.20
N LEU A 77 -5.13 -5.78 -6.70
CA LEU A 77 -4.16 -5.06 -7.52
C LEU A 77 -4.79 -4.56 -8.81
N LEU A 78 -5.61 -5.38 -9.45
CA LEU A 78 -6.34 -4.98 -10.66
C LEU A 78 -7.31 -3.84 -10.37
N LEU A 79 -8.02 -3.90 -9.24
CA LEU A 79 -8.93 -2.84 -8.85
C LEU A 79 -8.20 -1.52 -8.60
N ILE A 80 -7.07 -1.58 -7.94
CA ILE A 80 -6.27 -0.38 -7.70
C ILE A 80 -5.84 0.24 -9.02
N GLN A 81 -5.37 -0.57 -9.96
CA GLN A 81 -4.96 -0.07 -11.27
C GLN A 81 -6.13 0.53 -12.05
N THR A 82 -7.31 -0.03 -11.90
CA THR A 82 -8.49 0.44 -12.60
C THR A 82 -9.01 1.76 -12.02
N ILE A 83 -9.07 1.85 -10.69
CA ILE A 83 -9.65 3.02 -10.01
C ILE A 83 -8.61 4.13 -9.84
N CYS A 84 -7.36 3.76 -9.56
CA CYS A 84 -6.30 4.71 -9.26
C CYS A 84 -5.04 4.37 -10.07
N PRO A 85 -5.08 4.51 -11.41
CA PRO A 85 -4.00 4.00 -12.26
C PRO A 85 -2.63 4.66 -12.03
N SER A 86 -2.61 5.87 -11.48
CA SER A 86 -1.35 6.58 -11.26
C SER A 86 -0.77 6.38 -9.87
N VAL A 87 -1.47 5.67 -9.01
CA VAL A 87 -1.08 5.56 -7.61
C VAL A 87 -0.03 4.47 -7.44
N PRO A 88 1.11 4.77 -6.79
CA PRO A 88 2.10 3.74 -6.54
C PRO A 88 1.59 2.71 -5.53
N VAL A 89 1.86 1.44 -5.83
CA VAL A 89 1.48 0.31 -4.97
C VAL A 89 2.75 -0.35 -4.48
N ILE A 90 2.86 -0.52 -3.17
CA ILE A 90 3.97 -1.17 -2.50
C ILE A 90 3.44 -2.40 -1.80
N MET A 91 3.99 -3.56 -2.12
CA MET A 91 3.56 -4.81 -1.51
C MET A 91 4.45 -5.16 -0.32
N MET A 92 3.84 -5.69 0.73
CA MET A 92 4.56 -6.21 1.90
C MET A 92 4.20 -7.69 2.04
N ALA A 93 5.20 -8.55 2.10
CA ALA A 93 4.99 -9.99 2.10
C ALA A 93 5.80 -10.66 3.21
N ASP A 94 5.30 -11.77 3.73
CA ASP A 94 6.05 -12.55 4.73
C ASP A 94 7.26 -13.22 4.10
N HIS A 95 7.12 -13.65 2.84
CA HIS A 95 8.21 -14.19 2.04
C HIS A 95 7.86 -13.98 0.57
N THR A 96 8.85 -14.10 -0.28
CA THR A 96 8.64 -13.90 -1.70
C THR A 96 9.33 -14.98 -2.51
N SER A 97 8.89 -15.16 -3.75
CA SER A 97 9.53 -16.02 -4.73
C SER A 97 9.65 -15.22 -6.03
N GLU A 98 10.49 -15.70 -6.93
CA GLU A 98 10.65 -15.05 -8.22
C GLU A 98 9.33 -15.02 -8.99
N ASP A 99 8.59 -16.14 -8.97
CA ASP A 99 7.30 -16.21 -9.65
C ASP A 99 6.31 -15.19 -9.11
N LEU A 100 6.18 -15.08 -7.79
CA LEU A 100 5.29 -14.11 -7.17
C LEU A 100 5.71 -12.68 -7.52
N THR A 101 6.99 -12.41 -7.44
CA THR A 101 7.52 -11.08 -7.75
C THR A 101 7.19 -10.67 -9.18
N GLN A 102 7.36 -11.58 -10.14
CA GLN A 102 7.01 -11.30 -11.53
C GLN A 102 5.53 -11.02 -11.69
N VAL A 103 4.68 -11.82 -11.05
CA VAL A 103 3.23 -11.63 -11.14
C VAL A 103 2.82 -10.25 -10.64
N VAL A 104 3.30 -9.86 -9.45
CA VAL A 104 2.88 -8.59 -8.86
C VAL A 104 3.43 -7.39 -9.62
N PHE A 105 4.66 -7.47 -10.15
CA PHE A 105 5.19 -6.39 -10.96
C PHE A 105 4.41 -6.21 -12.26
N ARG A 106 3.94 -7.29 -12.86
CA ARG A 106 3.06 -7.20 -14.04
C ARG A 106 1.75 -6.52 -13.71
N GLN A 107 1.30 -6.60 -12.44
CA GLN A 107 0.10 -5.94 -11.98
C GLN A 107 0.34 -4.53 -11.47
N GLY A 108 1.52 -3.98 -11.73
CA GLY A 108 1.80 -2.58 -11.42
C GLY A 108 2.39 -2.31 -10.05
N VAL A 109 2.73 -3.34 -9.28
CA VAL A 109 3.40 -3.14 -7.99
C VAL A 109 4.79 -2.55 -8.24
N ARG A 110 5.14 -1.53 -7.47
CA ARG A 110 6.40 -0.82 -7.64
C ARG A 110 7.52 -1.39 -6.78
N HIS A 111 7.18 -1.89 -5.61
CA HIS A 111 8.16 -2.46 -4.68
C HIS A 111 7.54 -3.64 -3.96
N VAL A 112 8.38 -4.64 -3.66
CA VAL A 112 8.00 -5.74 -2.78
C VAL A 112 8.94 -5.72 -1.60
N LEU A 113 8.39 -5.49 -0.41
CA LEU A 113 9.15 -5.47 0.84
C LEU A 113 8.84 -6.74 1.62
N VAL A 114 9.86 -7.43 2.10
CA VAL A 114 9.70 -8.69 2.82
C VAL A 114 9.77 -8.42 4.31
N LYS A 115 8.75 -8.88 5.04
CA LYS A 115 8.72 -8.72 6.50
C LYS A 115 9.73 -9.68 7.17
N PRO A 116 10.32 -9.29 8.28
CA PRO A 116 10.12 -8.02 8.98
C PRO A 116 10.83 -6.88 8.27
N VAL A 117 10.16 -5.75 8.17
CA VAL A 117 10.72 -4.57 7.53
C VAL A 117 10.57 -3.39 8.48
N GLU A 118 11.60 -2.56 8.58
CA GLU A 118 11.57 -1.41 9.46
C GLU A 118 10.68 -0.31 8.88
N PHE A 119 9.92 0.35 9.76
CA PHE A 119 9.02 1.40 9.31
C PHE A 119 9.76 2.57 8.67
N SER A 120 10.97 2.86 9.16
CA SER A 120 11.80 3.89 8.54
C SER A 120 12.11 3.57 7.08
N HIS A 121 12.37 2.30 6.77
CA HIS A 121 12.60 1.88 5.40
C HIS A 121 11.33 1.96 4.56
N ILE A 122 10.20 1.57 5.14
CA ILE A 122 8.90 1.73 4.47
C ILE A 122 8.68 3.20 4.12
N GLY A 123 8.98 4.10 5.06
CA GLY A 123 8.85 5.53 4.84
C GLY A 123 9.74 6.06 3.74
N GLU A 124 10.97 5.55 3.64
CA GLU A 124 11.89 5.94 2.56
C GLU A 124 11.36 5.53 1.20
N VAL A 125 10.86 4.30 1.09
CA VAL A 125 10.29 3.80 -0.16
C VAL A 125 9.07 4.62 -0.55
N LEU A 126 8.19 4.89 0.41
CA LEU A 126 7.00 5.69 0.19
C LEU A 126 7.37 7.09 -0.31
N GLN A 127 8.30 7.75 0.36
CA GLN A 127 8.70 9.08 -0.03
C GLN A 127 9.32 9.10 -1.43
N SER A 128 10.11 8.11 -1.75
CA SER A 128 10.71 7.96 -3.07
C SER A 128 9.64 7.87 -4.16
N GLU A 129 8.61 7.06 -3.94
CA GLU A 129 7.53 6.90 -4.92
C GLU A 129 6.67 8.16 -5.04
N LEU A 130 6.41 8.84 -3.95
CA LEU A 130 5.63 10.08 -3.98
C LEU A 130 6.40 11.19 -4.71
N SER A 131 7.69 11.27 -4.51
CA SER A 131 8.53 12.24 -5.20
C SER A 131 8.57 11.97 -6.71
N ALA A 132 8.68 10.71 -7.10
CA ALA A 132 8.67 10.33 -8.51
C ALA A 132 7.33 10.65 -9.16
N ALA A 133 6.22 10.48 -8.44
CA ALA A 133 4.89 10.75 -8.97
C ALA A 133 4.67 12.24 -9.23
N VAL A 134 5.36 13.11 -8.49
CA VAL A 134 5.23 14.55 -8.66
C VAL A 134 6.09 15.05 -9.83
N ALA A 135 7.17 14.36 -10.08
CA ALA A 135 8.05 14.73 -11.17
C ALA A 135 7.43 14.40 -12.52
#